data_54df3db4bf885552be157edb7af2fdcd
#
_entry.id   54df3db4bf885552be157edb7af2fdcd
#
_cell.length_a   1.000
_cell.length_b   1.000
_cell.length_c   1.000
_cell.angle_alpha   90.00
_cell.angle_beta   90.00
_cell.angle_gamma   90.00
#
_symmetry.space_group_name_H-M   'P 1'
#
loop_
_entity.id
_entity.type
_entity.pdbx_description
1 polymer ?
#
loop_
_entity_poly.entity_id
_entity_poly.type
_entity_poly.pdbx_seq_one_letter_code
_entity_poly.pdbx_strand_id
1 'polypeptide(L)'
;MARSISVKIPTSKLIESIEARIAEIDQDIEQYPAKREQYEKDLEAYKAEISNFIADYLGNNLDKVGFGYEDIIRITNYGHRVEITFDPSAIVGFPKRPEAPSAPNQNEHFGREWTTRKSLLEKNLRILNMTTQEEVSASTYGAVMEIL
;
A
#
# COMPACT_ATOMS: atom_id res chain seq x y z
N MET A 1 27.10 -20.81 -26.77
CA MET A 1 25.92 -20.96 -25.85
C MET A 1 26.37 -20.75 -24.42
N ALA A 2 25.82 -19.77 -23.77
CA ALA A 2 26.02 -19.61 -22.33
C ALA A 2 25.34 -20.79 -21.61
N ARG A 3 26.10 -21.57 -20.85
CA ARG A 3 25.54 -22.59 -19.99
C ARG A 3 24.74 -21.87 -18.88
N SER A 4 23.43 -22.07 -18.81
CA SER A 4 22.64 -21.60 -17.68
C SER A 4 23.12 -22.34 -16.43
N ILE A 5 23.61 -21.57 -15.46
CA ILE A 5 23.98 -22.14 -14.18
C ILE A 5 22.66 -22.39 -13.42
N SER A 6 22.30 -23.66 -13.27
CA SER A 6 21.17 -24.06 -12.46
C SER A 6 21.58 -24.05 -11.00
N VAL A 7 21.07 -23.09 -10.23
CA VAL A 7 21.25 -23.05 -8.77
C VAL A 7 20.16 -23.89 -8.15
N LYS A 8 20.55 -24.85 -7.32
CA LYS A 8 19.61 -25.69 -6.57
C LYS A 8 19.50 -25.19 -5.13
N ILE A 9 18.28 -25.15 -4.63
CA ILE A 9 17.95 -24.64 -3.31
C ILE A 9 17.30 -25.76 -2.51
N PRO A 10 17.70 -25.98 -1.24
CA PRO A 10 17.08 -26.99 -0.41
C PRO A 10 15.58 -26.77 -0.28
N THR A 11 14.79 -27.79 -0.54
CA THR A 11 13.33 -27.77 -0.44
C THR A 11 12.87 -27.34 0.96
N SER A 12 13.55 -27.81 2.00
CA SER A 12 13.26 -27.44 3.39
C SER A 12 13.35 -25.93 3.64
N LYS A 13 14.34 -25.27 3.05
CA LYS A 13 14.49 -23.80 3.19
C LYS A 13 13.38 -23.03 2.49
N LEU A 14 12.93 -23.51 1.33
CA LEU A 14 11.79 -22.93 0.64
C LEU A 14 10.50 -23.06 1.46
N ILE A 15 10.26 -24.25 2.00
CA ILE A 15 9.11 -24.51 2.88
C ILE A 15 9.12 -23.57 4.08
N GLU A 16 10.23 -23.46 4.79
CA GLU A 16 10.37 -22.53 5.92
C GLU A 16 10.09 -21.07 5.54
N SER A 17 10.62 -20.64 4.41
CA SER A 17 10.41 -19.26 3.90
C SER A 17 8.95 -18.99 3.55
N ILE A 18 8.29 -19.96 2.92
CA ILE A 18 6.86 -19.85 2.56
C ILE A 18 5.99 -19.85 3.82
N GLU A 19 6.25 -20.74 4.75
CA GLU A 19 5.53 -20.80 6.03
C GLU A 19 5.69 -19.51 6.82
N ALA A 20 6.90 -18.96 6.89
CA ALA A 20 7.16 -17.68 7.54
C ALA A 20 6.39 -16.53 6.88
N ARG A 21 6.34 -16.51 5.54
CA ARG A 21 5.61 -15.48 4.80
C ARG A 21 4.10 -15.60 4.99
N ILE A 22 3.57 -16.80 5.01
CA ILE A 22 2.14 -17.04 5.31
C ILE A 22 1.81 -16.55 6.72
N ALA A 23 2.66 -16.85 7.70
CA ALA A 23 2.48 -16.37 9.06
C ALA A 23 2.49 -14.84 9.17
N GLU A 24 3.36 -14.14 8.43
CA GLU A 24 3.36 -12.68 8.34
C GLU A 24 2.04 -12.15 7.76
N ILE A 25 1.55 -12.75 6.69
CA ILE A 25 0.28 -12.37 6.06
C ILE A 25 -0.88 -12.59 7.03
N ASP A 26 -0.92 -13.72 7.74
CA ASP A 26 -1.94 -14.00 8.74
C ASP A 26 -1.91 -12.99 9.89
N GLN A 27 -0.73 -12.58 10.32
CA GLN A 27 -0.55 -11.56 11.34
C GLN A 27 -1.07 -10.19 10.84
N ASP A 28 -0.78 -9.83 9.60
CA ASP A 28 -1.27 -8.60 8.99
C ASP A 28 -2.80 -8.60 8.87
N ILE A 29 -3.40 -9.73 8.51
CA ILE A 29 -4.86 -9.90 8.47
C ILE A 29 -5.46 -9.70 9.86
N GLU A 30 -4.86 -10.29 10.89
CA GLU A 30 -5.32 -10.16 12.27
C GLU A 30 -5.23 -8.72 12.79
N GLN A 31 -4.17 -8.01 12.45
CA GLN A 31 -3.94 -6.63 12.88
C GLN A 31 -4.70 -5.58 12.08
N TYR A 32 -5.18 -5.92 10.89
CA TYR A 32 -5.79 -4.96 9.98
C TYR A 32 -7.02 -4.24 10.55
N PRO A 33 -7.97 -4.91 11.24
CA PRO A 33 -9.12 -4.22 11.82
C PRO A 33 -8.72 -3.14 12.82
N ALA A 34 -7.71 -3.39 13.66
CA ALA A 34 -7.21 -2.41 14.62
C ALA A 34 -6.51 -1.22 13.92
N LYS A 35 -5.72 -1.50 12.88
CA LYS A 35 -5.08 -0.46 12.07
C LYS A 35 -6.12 0.41 11.35
N ARG A 36 -7.20 -0.19 10.87
CA ARG A 36 -8.30 0.51 10.23
C ARG A 36 -9.07 1.40 11.20
N GLU A 37 -9.34 0.91 12.38
CA GLU A 37 -9.97 1.70 13.43
C GLU A 37 -9.10 2.90 13.83
N GLN A 38 -7.81 2.70 13.98
CA GLN A 38 -6.87 3.79 14.28
C GLN A 38 -6.84 4.83 13.14
N TYR A 39 -6.84 4.38 11.90
CA TYR A 39 -6.92 5.27 10.74
C TYR A 39 -8.20 6.11 10.74
N GLU A 40 -9.34 5.53 11.07
CA GLU A 40 -10.61 6.26 11.16
C GLU A 40 -10.56 7.35 12.26
N LYS A 41 -9.95 7.04 13.40
CA LYS A 41 -9.71 8.04 14.47
C LYS A 41 -8.76 9.15 14.02
N ASP A 42 -7.70 8.79 13.32
CA ASP A 42 -6.73 9.75 12.79
C ASP A 42 -7.37 10.64 11.72
N LEU A 43 -8.30 10.12 10.91
CA LEU A 43 -9.07 10.90 9.94
C LEU A 43 -9.98 11.92 10.63
N GLU A 44 -10.66 11.56 11.71
CA GLU A 44 -11.51 12.49 12.47
C GLU A 44 -10.67 13.61 13.11
N ALA A 45 -9.52 13.27 13.68
CA ALA A 45 -8.57 14.25 14.20
C ALA A 45 -8.05 15.17 13.08
N TYR A 46 -7.72 14.61 11.93
CA TYR A 46 -7.29 15.37 10.75
C TYR A 46 -8.37 16.32 10.24
N LYS A 47 -9.62 15.90 10.22
CA LYS A 47 -10.75 16.75 9.83
C LYS A 47 -10.81 18.03 10.66
N ALA A 48 -10.71 17.89 11.98
CA ALA A 48 -10.71 19.03 12.89
C ALA A 48 -9.47 19.92 12.67
N GLU A 49 -8.30 19.32 12.55
CA GLU A 49 -7.04 20.01 12.34
C GLU A 49 -7.03 20.80 11.02
N ILE A 50 -7.42 20.17 9.91
CA ILE A 50 -7.41 20.81 8.60
C ILE A 50 -8.44 21.93 8.52
N SER A 51 -9.62 21.76 9.13
CA SER A 51 -10.66 22.77 9.16
C SER A 51 -10.21 24.02 9.91
N ASN A 52 -9.58 23.84 11.05
CA ASN A 52 -9.03 24.96 11.84
C ASN A 52 -7.87 25.64 11.13
N PHE A 53 -6.97 24.85 10.54
CA PHE A 53 -5.84 25.37 9.79
C PHE A 53 -6.29 26.22 8.58
N ILE A 54 -7.24 25.71 7.80
CA ILE A 54 -7.75 26.41 6.63
C ILE A 54 -8.46 27.71 7.05
N ALA A 55 -9.29 27.68 8.10
CA ALA A 55 -9.97 28.87 8.60
C ALA A 55 -8.99 29.95 9.05
N ASP A 56 -7.98 29.58 9.81
CA ASP A 56 -6.95 30.50 10.30
C ASP A 56 -6.08 31.02 9.16
N TYR A 57 -5.65 30.15 8.27
CA TYR A 57 -4.82 30.54 7.13
C TYR A 57 -5.56 31.47 6.18
N LEU A 58 -6.80 31.17 5.83
CA LEU A 58 -7.64 32.02 4.98
C LEU A 58 -7.87 33.39 5.63
N GLY A 59 -8.21 33.41 6.92
CA GLY A 59 -8.44 34.64 7.64
C GLY A 59 -7.21 35.55 7.72
N ASN A 60 -6.03 34.99 7.82
CA ASN A 60 -4.75 35.72 7.91
C ASN A 60 -4.12 36.03 6.55
N ASN A 61 -4.60 35.46 5.46
CA ASN A 61 -3.98 35.57 4.12
C ASN A 61 -4.99 35.90 3.04
N LEU A 62 -5.98 36.74 3.33
CA LEU A 62 -7.00 37.16 2.35
C LEU A 62 -6.39 37.87 1.13
N ASP A 63 -5.24 38.52 1.32
CA ASP A 63 -4.48 39.16 0.24
C ASP A 63 -3.90 38.18 -0.77
N LYS A 64 -3.77 36.91 -0.41
CA LYS A 64 -3.25 35.83 -1.29
C LYS A 64 -4.34 35.12 -2.09
N VAL A 65 -5.58 35.53 -1.93
CA VAL A 65 -6.72 34.97 -2.68
C VAL A 65 -6.75 35.55 -4.09
N GLY A 66 -6.88 34.68 -5.07
CA GLY A 66 -6.96 35.08 -6.48
C GLY A 66 -7.68 34.06 -7.34
N PHE A 67 -7.68 34.30 -8.64
CA PHE A 67 -8.37 33.46 -9.63
C PHE A 67 -7.39 32.73 -10.57
N GLY A 68 -6.10 33.01 -10.46
CA GLY A 68 -5.04 32.46 -11.32
C GLY A 68 -4.43 31.19 -10.79
N TYR A 69 -3.80 30.41 -11.67
CA TYR A 69 -3.07 29.19 -11.30
C TYR A 69 -1.86 29.46 -10.42
N GLU A 70 -1.35 30.67 -10.39
CA GLU A 70 -0.19 31.10 -9.60
C GLU A 70 -0.57 31.46 -8.16
N ASP A 71 -1.86 31.65 -7.90
CA ASP A 71 -2.33 32.04 -6.57
C ASP A 71 -2.33 30.84 -5.62
N ILE A 72 -1.81 31.06 -4.40
CA ILE A 72 -1.74 30.04 -3.36
C ILE A 72 -3.13 29.62 -2.92
N ILE A 73 -4.06 30.59 -2.84
CA ILE A 73 -5.48 30.36 -2.57
C ILE A 73 -6.23 30.76 -3.83
N ARG A 74 -6.83 29.78 -4.48
CA ARG A 74 -7.56 30.01 -5.73
C ARG A 74 -9.04 29.77 -5.58
N ILE A 75 -9.83 30.74 -6.05
CA ILE A 75 -11.27 30.61 -6.13
C ILE A 75 -11.66 30.28 -7.57
N THR A 76 -12.46 29.22 -7.72
CA THR A 76 -13.04 28.83 -9.00
C THR A 76 -14.55 28.82 -8.90
N ASN A 77 -15.20 29.60 -9.76
CA ASN A 77 -16.66 29.71 -9.82
C ASN A 77 -17.19 28.95 -11.04
N TYR A 78 -17.94 27.88 -10.81
CA TYR A 78 -18.55 27.05 -11.86
C TYR A 78 -20.02 27.46 -12.13
N GLY A 79 -20.53 28.49 -11.49
CA GLY A 79 -21.91 28.94 -11.61
C GLY A 79 -22.88 28.26 -10.64
N HIS A 80 -22.79 26.94 -10.51
CA HIS A 80 -23.61 26.15 -9.58
C HIS A 80 -22.89 25.83 -8.28
N ARG A 81 -21.56 26.00 -8.25
CA ARG A 81 -20.72 25.83 -7.06
C ARG A 81 -19.49 26.71 -7.14
N VAL A 82 -18.94 27.05 -6.00
CA VAL A 82 -17.66 27.75 -5.87
C VAL A 82 -16.70 26.85 -5.12
N GLU A 83 -15.51 26.68 -5.66
CA GLU A 83 -14.44 25.94 -5.01
C GLU A 83 -13.33 26.87 -4.56
N ILE A 84 -12.79 26.59 -3.37
CA ILE A 84 -11.58 27.24 -2.86
C ILE A 84 -10.50 26.18 -2.81
N THR A 85 -9.41 26.39 -3.54
CA THR A 85 -8.31 25.47 -3.63
C THR A 85 -7.07 26.08 -3.00
N PHE A 86 -6.39 25.29 -2.17
CA PHE A 86 -5.11 25.64 -1.56
C PHE A 86 -3.98 24.87 -2.22
N ASP A 87 -2.81 25.50 -2.36
CA ASP A 87 -1.59 24.81 -2.77
C ASP A 87 -0.81 24.37 -1.50
N PRO A 88 -0.88 23.09 -1.11
CA PRO A 88 -0.22 22.63 0.12
C PRO A 88 1.30 22.77 0.07
N SER A 89 1.89 22.69 -1.11
CA SER A 89 3.34 22.79 -1.29
C SER A 89 3.89 24.20 -1.04
N ALA A 90 3.03 25.21 -1.22
CA ALA A 90 3.37 26.62 -1.00
C ALA A 90 3.07 27.10 0.42
N ILE A 91 2.45 26.27 1.26
CA ILE A 91 2.00 26.61 2.61
C ILE A 91 2.82 25.82 3.63
N VAL A 92 3.57 26.53 4.48
CA VAL A 92 4.34 25.90 5.56
C VAL A 92 3.39 25.39 6.65
N GLY A 93 3.62 24.15 7.09
CA GLY A 93 2.82 23.54 8.17
C GLY A 93 1.43 23.06 7.74
N PHE A 94 1.17 22.94 6.43
CA PHE A 94 -0.11 22.39 5.97
C PHE A 94 -0.29 20.97 6.49
N PRO A 95 -1.42 20.65 7.15
CA PRO A 95 -1.64 19.34 7.75
C PRO A 95 -1.59 18.21 6.74
N LYS A 96 -0.89 17.16 7.09
CA LYS A 96 -0.76 15.98 6.23
C LYS A 96 -1.89 14.99 6.52
N ARG A 97 -2.58 14.56 5.46
CA ARG A 97 -3.61 13.53 5.58
C ARG A 97 -3.01 12.20 6.03
N PRO A 98 -3.61 11.50 6.99
CA PRO A 98 -3.21 10.15 7.36
C PRO A 98 -3.27 9.19 6.17
N GLU A 99 -2.32 8.28 6.11
CA GLU A 99 -2.31 7.23 5.11
C GLU A 99 -3.21 6.06 5.54
N ALA A 100 -4.07 5.61 4.62
CA ALA A 100 -4.89 4.43 4.86
C ALA A 100 -4.00 3.18 4.97
N PRO A 101 -4.26 2.26 5.90
CA PRO A 101 -3.56 1.00 5.95
C PRO A 101 -3.88 0.18 4.70
N SER A 102 -2.87 -0.47 4.15
CA SER A 102 -3.05 -1.38 3.03
C SER A 102 -3.79 -2.62 3.50
N ALA A 103 -4.88 -2.99 2.81
CA ALA A 103 -5.59 -4.23 3.09
C ALA A 103 -4.66 -5.42 2.80
N PRO A 104 -4.44 -6.33 3.77
CA PRO A 104 -3.61 -7.49 3.56
C PRO A 104 -4.30 -8.53 2.68
N ASN A 105 -3.50 -9.34 2.00
CA ASN A 105 -3.98 -10.49 1.24
C ASN A 105 -5.04 -10.16 0.17
N GLN A 106 -4.87 -9.03 -0.52
CA GLN A 106 -5.74 -8.65 -1.63
C GLN A 106 -5.56 -9.59 -2.83
N ASN A 107 -6.61 -9.68 -3.65
CA ASN A 107 -6.49 -10.35 -4.94
C ASN A 107 -5.50 -9.58 -5.83
N GLU A 108 -4.51 -10.30 -6.31
CA GLU A 108 -3.50 -9.82 -7.25
C GLU A 108 -3.49 -10.69 -8.50
N HIS A 109 -2.98 -10.14 -9.58
CA HIS A 109 -2.87 -10.87 -10.84
C HIS A 109 -1.51 -11.57 -10.91
N PHE A 110 -1.54 -12.90 -10.88
CA PHE A 110 -0.35 -13.74 -11.06
C PHE A 110 -0.48 -14.54 -12.37
N GLY A 111 0.35 -14.21 -13.36
CA GLY A 111 0.21 -14.80 -14.68
C GLY A 111 -1.13 -14.42 -15.31
N ARG A 112 -2.04 -15.40 -15.46
CA ARG A 112 -3.38 -15.20 -16.04
C ARG A 112 -4.51 -15.30 -15.03
N GLU A 113 -4.20 -15.53 -13.78
CA GLU A 113 -5.20 -15.77 -12.74
C GLU A 113 -5.20 -14.66 -11.68
N TRP A 114 -6.40 -14.34 -11.19
CA TRP A 114 -6.59 -13.50 -10.01
C TRP A 114 -6.66 -14.39 -8.78
N THR A 115 -5.75 -14.17 -7.84
CA THR A 115 -5.72 -14.87 -6.58
C THR A 115 -5.01 -14.02 -5.52
N THR A 116 -5.12 -14.42 -4.26
CA THR A 116 -4.36 -13.79 -3.19
C THR A 116 -2.97 -14.36 -3.10
N ARG A 117 -2.03 -13.57 -2.61
CA ARG A 117 -0.65 -14.01 -2.37
C ARG A 117 -0.61 -15.21 -1.43
N LYS A 118 -1.40 -15.17 -0.35
CA LYS A 118 -1.51 -16.27 0.60
C LYS A 118 -1.98 -17.57 -0.06
N SER A 119 -3.04 -17.50 -0.88
CA SER A 119 -3.56 -18.69 -1.59
C SER A 119 -2.52 -19.30 -2.51
N LEU A 120 -1.73 -18.47 -3.19
CA LEU A 120 -0.68 -18.93 -4.07
C LEU A 120 0.49 -19.56 -3.29
N LEU A 121 0.87 -18.96 -2.16
CA LEU A 121 1.87 -19.52 -1.26
C LEU A 121 1.44 -20.87 -0.67
N GLU A 122 0.19 -21.00 -0.26
CA GLU A 122 -0.38 -22.26 0.24
C GLU A 122 -0.37 -23.35 -0.83
N LYS A 123 -0.69 -23.00 -2.08
CA LYS A 123 -0.60 -23.93 -3.20
C LYS A 123 0.83 -24.40 -3.43
N ASN A 124 1.80 -23.50 -3.44
CA ASN A 124 3.20 -23.82 -3.60
C ASN A 124 3.73 -24.66 -2.43
N LEU A 125 3.30 -24.37 -1.20
CA LEU A 125 3.64 -25.14 -0.03
C LEU A 125 3.16 -26.59 -0.15
N ARG A 126 1.93 -26.80 -0.60
CA ARG A 126 1.40 -28.16 -0.84
C ARG A 126 2.23 -28.92 -1.87
N ILE A 127 2.60 -28.25 -2.96
CA ILE A 127 3.44 -28.86 -4.00
C ILE A 127 4.81 -29.25 -3.44
N LEU A 128 5.44 -28.38 -2.68
CA LEU A 128 6.75 -28.66 -2.07
C LEU A 128 6.70 -29.77 -1.02
N ASN A 129 5.62 -29.85 -0.24
CA ASN A 129 5.42 -30.92 0.75
C ASN A 129 5.15 -32.29 0.09
N MET A 130 4.67 -32.29 -1.15
CA MET A 130 4.42 -33.52 -1.91
C MET A 130 5.65 -33.98 -2.71
N THR A 131 6.64 -33.12 -2.90
CA THR A 131 7.85 -33.49 -3.66
C THR A 131 8.77 -34.39 -2.83
N THR A 132 9.39 -35.35 -3.50
CA THR A 132 10.41 -36.22 -2.92
C THR A 132 11.83 -35.68 -3.13
N GLN A 133 11.97 -34.60 -3.88
CA GLN A 133 13.26 -33.96 -4.16
C GLN A 133 13.72 -33.11 -2.98
N GLU A 134 14.97 -33.26 -2.59
CA GLU A 134 15.59 -32.49 -1.52
C GLU A 134 15.95 -31.05 -1.95
N GLU A 135 16.07 -30.83 -3.27
CA GLU A 135 16.44 -29.55 -3.86
C GLU A 135 15.51 -29.17 -4.99
N VAL A 136 15.30 -27.86 -5.16
CA VAL A 136 14.47 -27.26 -6.21
C VAL A 136 15.33 -26.43 -7.13
N SER A 137 15.02 -26.44 -8.45
CA SER A 137 15.76 -25.67 -9.44
C SER A 137 15.57 -24.16 -9.28
N ALA A 138 16.55 -23.39 -9.71
CA ALA A 138 16.50 -21.93 -9.63
C ALA A 138 15.27 -21.30 -10.30
N SER A 139 14.74 -21.87 -11.38
CA SER A 139 13.54 -21.38 -12.06
C SER A 139 12.29 -21.50 -11.18
N THR A 140 12.15 -22.63 -10.49
CA THR A 140 11.05 -22.83 -9.51
C THR A 140 11.19 -21.87 -8.33
N TYR A 141 12.42 -21.72 -7.82
CA TYR A 141 12.70 -20.75 -6.75
C TYR A 141 12.36 -19.33 -7.16
N GLY A 142 12.75 -18.91 -8.38
CA GLY A 142 12.43 -17.59 -8.91
C GLY A 142 10.92 -17.34 -8.96
N ALA A 143 10.14 -18.31 -9.43
CA ALA A 143 8.67 -18.21 -9.43
C ALA A 143 8.08 -18.07 -8.01
N VAL A 144 8.63 -18.78 -7.04
CA VAL A 144 8.20 -18.67 -5.64
C VAL A 144 8.60 -17.31 -5.04
N MET A 145 9.81 -16.83 -5.33
CA MET A 145 10.28 -15.53 -4.80
C MET A 145 9.53 -14.34 -5.37
N GLU A 146 9.00 -14.42 -6.58
CA GLU A 146 8.11 -13.39 -7.13
C GLU A 146 6.85 -13.20 -6.27
N ILE A 147 6.42 -14.26 -5.60
CA ILE A 147 5.20 -14.27 -4.80
C ILE A 147 5.48 -13.84 -3.36
N LEU A 148 6.66 -14.14 -2.86
CA LEU A 148 7.07 -13.74 -1.52
C LEU A 148 7.24 -12.23 -1.42
#